data_3001b85946a4cbde8af6778683863327
#
_entry.id   3001b85946a4cbde8af6778683863327
#
_cell.length_a   1.000
_cell.length_b   1.000
_cell.length_c   1.000
_cell.angle_alpha   90.00
_cell.angle_beta   90.00
_cell.angle_gamma   90.00
#
_symmetry.space_group_name_H-M   'P 1'
#
loop_
_entity.id
_entity.type
_entity.pdbx_description
1 polymer ?
#
loop_
_entity_poly.entity_id
_entity_poly.type
_entity_poly.pdbx_seq_one_letter_code
_entity_poly.pdbx_strand_id
1 'polypeptide(L)'
;MTSSMVVSKATGQILVPYDPKLDVLIGEPIKTIRHKNQLFAILPHTPRTQIQLRAAGIEAPAPILWHYDWASSDGVVPFQVQKNTACLATSHQRAYILNDMGTGKTRSVLWSWRFLHNQGAAKKLLVVAPLSTLKFTWAHEVIRTMPEMKAVVLHGTKAQRLALLARPADIYIINHDGLKTIVKELHARKDIDCLILDELAVYRNRSQRSLQMQAFAQRFVWVWGLTGRPMPNEPTDVFHQCKILTPGSNGLPKNFTHAKTALMYQVDQYRWVPRDGAIDRAYTWMQPAVRYSLDDVVELPEAVYRTIDIELSEQQKTKYREMASEFITMVQDKVITAANAAVAMGKLLQVCAGYVYVKNPQHVVLDSDSRKDTLLELISEASEKLIVFAPWRHLIDGLSQLFTDNAIDHAVIHGETSHREKILNAFQSTSQYRVLLAHPGCLHHGVTLTAATTIIWYSPICSLEIYEQANARIRRVGQRHKQLFLHLQSSEVERKVYRMLRVKQRTQDAFLEMIKTSMATTNGGTYDVEGTTTP
;
A
#
# COMPACT_ATOMS: atom_id res chain seq x y z
N MET A 1 33.09 10.56 18.98
CA MET A 1 34.12 9.52 18.69
C MET A 1 33.38 8.24 18.30
N THR A 2 33.30 7.96 17.03
CA THR A 2 32.64 6.75 16.50
C THR A 2 33.55 5.57 16.79
N SER A 3 33.17 4.75 17.79
CA SER A 3 33.82 3.47 18.04
C SER A 3 33.66 2.60 16.78
N SER A 4 34.74 2.33 16.07
CA SER A 4 34.71 1.60 14.82
C SER A 4 34.30 0.15 15.08
N MET A 5 33.10 -0.23 14.60
CA MET A 5 32.70 -1.63 14.50
C MET A 5 33.30 -2.22 13.24
N VAL A 6 33.65 -3.50 13.28
CA VAL A 6 34.22 -4.21 12.15
C VAL A 6 33.41 -5.47 11.87
N VAL A 7 32.93 -5.64 10.64
CA VAL A 7 32.25 -6.86 10.20
C VAL A 7 33.17 -7.67 9.32
N SER A 8 33.34 -8.96 9.64
CA SER A 8 34.07 -9.92 8.82
C SER A 8 33.10 -10.80 8.05
N LYS A 9 33.07 -10.66 6.73
CA LYS A 9 32.31 -11.57 5.86
C LYS A 9 32.85 -13.00 5.91
N ALA A 10 34.17 -13.13 5.98
CA ALA A 10 34.84 -14.46 5.93
C ALA A 10 34.50 -15.32 7.16
N THR A 11 34.41 -14.71 8.34
CA THR A 11 34.11 -15.43 9.59
C THR A 11 32.67 -15.34 10.03
N GLY A 12 31.85 -14.47 9.40
CA GLY A 12 30.47 -14.21 9.82
C GLY A 12 30.38 -13.55 11.20
N GLN A 13 31.39 -12.77 11.60
CA GLN A 13 31.49 -12.17 12.92
C GLN A 13 31.46 -10.64 12.85
N ILE A 14 31.05 -10.02 13.96
CA ILE A 14 31.13 -8.58 14.17
C ILE A 14 31.92 -8.30 15.44
N LEU A 15 32.83 -7.31 15.34
CA LEU A 15 33.50 -6.72 16.49
C LEU A 15 32.77 -5.46 16.89
N VAL A 16 32.36 -5.39 18.14
CA VAL A 16 31.70 -4.22 18.73
C VAL A 16 32.41 -3.80 20.01
N PRO A 17 32.41 -2.52 20.39
CA PRO A 17 32.91 -2.13 21.70
C PRO A 17 32.23 -2.95 22.80
N TYR A 18 33.02 -3.51 23.70
CA TYR A 18 32.48 -4.32 24.80
C TYR A 18 31.75 -3.44 25.82
N ASP A 19 30.52 -3.83 26.13
CA ASP A 19 29.71 -3.29 27.21
C ASP A 19 29.29 -4.47 28.11
N PRO A 20 29.44 -4.39 29.45
CA PRO A 20 29.02 -5.46 30.36
C PRO A 20 27.55 -5.90 30.23
N LYS A 21 26.68 -5.03 29.73
CA LYS A 21 25.29 -5.39 29.40
C LYS A 21 25.17 -6.53 28.40
N LEU A 22 26.19 -6.69 27.55
CA LEU A 22 26.21 -7.75 26.55
C LEU A 22 26.27 -9.14 27.18
N ASP A 23 26.97 -9.31 28.30
CA ASP A 23 27.06 -10.61 29.00
C ASP A 23 25.67 -11.09 29.46
N VAL A 24 24.83 -10.17 29.92
CA VAL A 24 23.46 -10.47 30.35
C VAL A 24 22.55 -10.74 29.14
N LEU A 25 22.67 -9.95 28.07
CA LEU A 25 21.80 -10.02 26.92
C LEU A 25 22.12 -11.20 25.99
N ILE A 26 23.40 -11.54 25.86
CA ILE A 26 23.86 -12.68 25.05
C ILE A 26 23.63 -13.99 25.79
N GLY A 27 23.88 -14.00 27.13
CA GLY A 27 23.66 -15.18 27.97
C GLY A 27 24.65 -16.32 27.75
N GLU A 28 25.71 -16.09 26.99
CA GLU A 28 26.81 -17.03 26.68
C GLU A 28 28.16 -16.31 26.85
N PRO A 29 29.26 -17.03 27.13
CA PRO A 29 30.58 -16.42 27.28
C PRO A 29 31.02 -15.66 26.01
N ILE A 30 31.29 -14.38 26.15
CA ILE A 30 31.70 -13.51 25.04
C ILE A 30 33.23 -13.54 24.90
N LYS A 31 33.70 -13.87 23.69
CA LYS A 31 35.13 -13.70 23.38
C LYS A 31 35.42 -12.23 23.20
N THR A 32 36.48 -11.76 23.87
CA THR A 32 36.90 -10.36 23.80
C THR A 32 38.32 -10.25 23.28
N ILE A 33 38.60 -9.13 22.62
CA ILE A 33 39.95 -8.76 22.16
C ILE A 33 40.23 -7.30 22.56
N ARG A 34 41.46 -7.04 22.98
CA ARG A 34 41.90 -5.67 23.29
C ARG A 34 42.67 -5.07 22.11
N HIS A 35 42.21 -3.92 21.65
CA HIS A 35 42.90 -3.14 20.62
C HIS A 35 43.00 -1.67 21.04
N LYS A 36 44.20 -1.05 20.97
CA LYS A 36 44.44 0.34 21.34
C LYS A 36 43.77 0.78 22.67
N ASN A 37 43.97 0.00 23.73
CA ASN A 37 43.36 0.20 25.06
C ASN A 37 41.84 0.10 25.16
N GLN A 38 41.15 -0.31 24.11
CA GLN A 38 39.70 -0.58 24.11
C GLN A 38 39.44 -2.09 24.02
N LEU A 39 38.45 -2.55 24.79
CA LEU A 39 37.98 -3.92 24.76
C LEU A 39 36.84 -4.06 23.73
N PHE A 40 36.92 -5.06 22.89
CA PHE A 40 35.89 -5.38 21.89
C PHE A 40 35.34 -6.77 22.13
N ALA A 41 34.04 -6.93 21.97
CA ALA A 41 33.36 -8.21 21.91
C ALA A 41 33.39 -8.77 20.48
N ILE A 42 33.67 -10.06 20.34
CA ILE A 42 33.58 -10.79 19.07
C ILE A 42 32.28 -11.59 19.10
N LEU A 43 31.33 -11.25 18.26
CA LEU A 43 29.99 -11.85 18.26
C LEU A 43 29.67 -12.42 16.87
N PRO A 44 28.83 -13.47 16.78
CA PRO A 44 28.26 -13.88 15.49
C PRO A 44 27.45 -12.75 14.88
N HIS A 45 27.65 -12.41 13.61
CA HIS A 45 26.89 -11.36 12.93
C HIS A 45 25.57 -11.92 12.39
N THR A 46 24.59 -12.10 13.27
CA THR A 46 23.29 -12.73 13.01
C THR A 46 22.13 -11.78 13.36
N PRO A 47 20.89 -12.02 12.85
CA PRO A 47 19.72 -11.25 13.25
C PRO A 47 19.47 -11.25 14.76
N ARG A 48 19.70 -12.39 15.43
CA ARG A 48 19.58 -12.51 16.89
C ARG A 48 20.55 -11.55 17.60
N THR A 49 21.82 -11.61 17.23
CA THR A 49 22.86 -10.75 17.81
C THR A 49 22.55 -9.27 17.56
N GLN A 50 22.08 -8.91 16.37
CA GLN A 50 21.70 -7.53 16.08
C GLN A 50 20.59 -7.02 16.99
N ILE A 51 19.56 -7.83 17.26
CA ILE A 51 18.47 -7.48 18.19
C ILE A 51 19.02 -7.29 19.61
N GLN A 52 19.93 -8.16 20.06
CA GLN A 52 20.57 -8.08 21.38
C GLN A 52 21.46 -6.83 21.50
N LEU A 53 22.26 -6.52 20.48
CA LEU A 53 23.09 -5.30 20.41
C LEU A 53 22.23 -4.04 20.50
N ARG A 54 21.11 -4.00 19.78
CA ARG A 54 20.19 -2.87 19.87
C ARG A 54 19.58 -2.72 21.26
N ALA A 55 19.23 -3.83 21.93
CA ALA A 55 18.75 -3.79 23.32
C ALA A 55 19.81 -3.24 24.28
N ALA A 56 21.10 -3.39 23.97
CA ALA A 56 22.22 -2.77 24.68
C ALA A 56 22.45 -1.29 24.29
N GLY A 57 21.71 -0.75 23.31
CA GLY A 57 21.91 0.60 22.79
C GLY A 57 23.05 0.69 21.75
N ILE A 58 23.47 -0.45 21.19
CA ILE A 58 24.54 -0.54 20.19
C ILE A 58 23.90 -0.74 18.82
N GLU A 59 23.96 0.28 17.95
CA GLU A 59 23.49 0.20 16.58
C GLU A 59 24.53 -0.53 15.69
N ALA A 60 24.22 -1.75 15.29
CA ALA A 60 25.09 -2.56 14.45
C ALA A 60 24.53 -2.67 13.01
N PRO A 61 25.41 -2.82 11.99
CA PRO A 61 24.98 -3.04 10.63
C PRO A 61 24.06 -4.25 10.51
N ALA A 62 23.09 -4.18 9.59
CA ALA A 62 22.15 -5.28 9.40
C ALA A 62 22.87 -6.48 8.73
N PRO A 63 22.81 -7.68 9.33
CA PRO A 63 23.49 -8.87 8.79
C PRO A 63 23.10 -9.22 7.35
N ILE A 64 21.87 -8.93 6.95
CA ILE A 64 21.38 -9.22 5.59
C ILE A 64 22.21 -8.50 4.50
N LEU A 65 22.72 -7.30 4.77
CA LEU A 65 23.56 -6.57 3.80
C LEU A 65 24.91 -7.26 3.55
N TRP A 66 25.40 -8.01 4.52
CA TRP A 66 26.72 -8.60 4.50
C TRP A 66 26.72 -10.08 4.11
N HIS A 67 25.67 -10.81 4.48
CA HIS A 67 25.65 -12.28 4.41
C HIS A 67 24.54 -12.83 3.53
N TYR A 68 23.76 -11.98 2.84
CA TYR A 68 22.71 -12.44 1.94
C TYR A 68 23.12 -12.32 0.48
N ASP A 69 22.97 -13.40 -0.23
CA ASP A 69 23.02 -13.38 -1.68
C ASP A 69 21.66 -12.94 -2.24
N TRP A 70 21.63 -11.76 -2.83
CA TRP A 70 20.42 -11.14 -3.39
C TRP A 70 19.98 -11.75 -4.72
N ALA A 71 20.52 -12.92 -5.10
CA ALA A 71 20.16 -13.60 -6.33
C ALA A 71 18.66 -13.90 -6.38
N SER A 72 18.08 -13.72 -7.55
CA SER A 72 16.72 -14.14 -7.89
C SER A 72 16.76 -14.88 -9.22
N SER A 73 15.82 -15.81 -9.43
CA SER A 73 15.80 -16.64 -10.64
C SER A 73 15.57 -15.86 -11.94
N ASP A 74 14.99 -14.67 -11.83
CA ASP A 74 14.77 -13.77 -12.97
C ASP A 74 15.95 -12.81 -13.25
N GLY A 75 17.05 -12.94 -12.52
CA GLY A 75 18.27 -12.12 -12.69
C GLY A 75 18.11 -10.66 -12.29
N VAL A 76 17.00 -10.29 -11.62
CA VAL A 76 16.76 -8.90 -11.21
C VAL A 76 17.65 -8.54 -10.03
N VAL A 77 18.47 -7.50 -10.23
CA VAL A 77 19.30 -6.91 -9.18
C VAL A 77 18.43 -6.03 -8.26
N PRO A 78 18.52 -6.18 -6.94
CA PRO A 78 17.75 -5.37 -6.01
C PRO A 78 18.18 -3.90 -6.03
N PHE A 79 17.19 -3.00 -6.05
CA PHE A 79 17.43 -1.58 -5.80
C PHE A 79 17.94 -1.35 -4.37
N GLN A 80 18.67 -0.26 -4.16
CA GLN A 80 19.17 0.08 -2.82
C GLN A 80 18.01 0.24 -1.81
N VAL A 81 16.90 0.83 -2.22
CA VAL A 81 15.69 0.97 -1.38
C VAL A 81 15.09 -0.37 -0.95
N GLN A 82 15.22 -1.42 -1.78
CA GLN A 82 14.78 -2.77 -1.43
C GLN A 82 15.72 -3.40 -0.39
N LYS A 83 17.01 -3.21 -0.52
CA LYS A 83 18.01 -3.65 0.47
C LYS A 83 17.78 -2.96 1.80
N ASN A 84 17.59 -1.65 1.80
CA ASN A 84 17.31 -0.86 3.02
C ASN A 84 15.98 -1.29 3.69
N THR A 85 14.95 -1.56 2.89
CA THR A 85 13.67 -2.11 3.39
C THR A 85 13.88 -3.47 4.06
N ALA A 86 14.67 -4.33 3.45
CA ALA A 86 14.99 -5.63 4.02
C ALA A 86 15.84 -5.52 5.29
N CYS A 87 16.73 -4.53 5.38
CA CYS A 87 17.46 -4.22 6.61
C CYS A 87 16.50 -3.94 7.76
N LEU A 88 15.53 -3.04 7.57
CA LEU A 88 14.55 -2.75 8.62
C LEU A 88 13.76 -4.00 9.01
N ALA A 89 13.25 -4.74 8.04
CA ALA A 89 12.42 -5.93 8.27
C ALA A 89 13.18 -7.02 9.06
N THR A 90 14.45 -7.25 8.72
CA THR A 90 15.27 -8.26 9.42
C THR A 90 15.82 -7.81 10.76
N SER A 91 15.86 -6.50 10.99
CA SER A 91 16.32 -5.89 12.23
C SER A 91 15.22 -5.72 13.28
N HIS A 92 13.95 -5.76 12.87
CA HIS A 92 12.81 -5.54 13.77
C HIS A 92 11.77 -6.64 13.59
N GLN A 93 11.45 -7.32 14.68
CA GLN A 93 10.41 -8.35 14.70
C GLN A 93 9.04 -7.79 14.26
N ARG A 94 8.78 -6.51 14.51
CA ARG A 94 7.57 -5.81 14.10
C ARG A 94 7.93 -4.51 13.40
N ALA A 95 7.47 -4.33 12.16
CA ALA A 95 7.83 -3.17 11.36
C ALA A 95 6.73 -2.78 10.35
N TYR A 96 6.72 -1.49 10.01
CA TYR A 96 5.85 -0.92 8.98
C TYR A 96 6.66 -0.65 7.71
N ILE A 97 6.19 -1.17 6.59
CA ILE A 97 6.78 -0.96 5.28
C ILE A 97 5.81 -0.10 4.46
N LEU A 98 6.08 1.21 4.48
CA LEU A 98 5.20 2.25 3.96
C LEU A 98 5.64 2.77 2.59
N ASN A 99 6.45 2.00 1.89
CA ASN A 99 6.96 2.34 0.55
C ASN A 99 5.83 2.48 -0.47
N ASP A 100 6.02 3.30 -1.49
CA ASP A 100 5.05 3.47 -2.58
C ASP A 100 4.80 2.18 -3.36
N MET A 101 3.71 2.16 -4.12
CA MET A 101 3.47 1.11 -5.08
C MET A 101 4.56 1.13 -6.16
N GLY A 102 4.98 -0.05 -6.60
CA GLY A 102 6.02 -0.18 -7.63
C GLY A 102 7.46 -0.15 -7.10
N THR A 103 7.71 0.14 -5.83
CA THR A 103 9.07 0.09 -5.21
C THR A 103 9.58 -1.33 -4.95
N GLY A 104 8.77 -2.36 -5.20
CA GLY A 104 9.13 -3.76 -4.98
C GLY A 104 9.02 -4.23 -3.52
N LYS A 105 8.11 -3.67 -2.73
CA LYS A 105 7.83 -4.08 -1.34
C LYS A 105 7.72 -5.60 -1.16
N THR A 106 6.94 -6.26 -2.01
CA THR A 106 6.71 -7.71 -1.97
C THR A 106 8.02 -8.48 -2.01
N ARG A 107 8.89 -8.14 -2.95
CA ARG A 107 10.20 -8.78 -3.12
C ARG A 107 11.12 -8.50 -1.93
N SER A 108 11.14 -7.27 -1.42
CA SER A 108 11.95 -6.90 -0.26
C SER A 108 11.62 -7.75 0.96
N VAL A 109 10.33 -7.95 1.29
CA VAL A 109 9.94 -8.75 2.46
C VAL A 109 10.10 -10.26 2.22
N LEU A 110 9.99 -10.74 0.98
CA LEU A 110 10.30 -12.11 0.64
C LEU A 110 11.79 -12.42 0.85
N TRP A 111 12.69 -11.55 0.38
CA TRP A 111 14.13 -11.66 0.65
C TRP A 111 14.42 -11.60 2.16
N SER A 112 13.75 -10.72 2.89
CA SER A 112 13.89 -10.61 4.35
C SER A 112 13.53 -11.92 5.05
N TRP A 113 12.37 -12.49 4.70
CA TRP A 113 11.95 -13.77 5.27
C TRP A 113 12.90 -14.92 4.88
N ARG A 114 13.29 -15.02 3.59
CA ARG A 114 14.24 -16.04 3.13
C ARG A 114 15.56 -15.96 3.89
N PHE A 115 16.08 -14.75 4.09
CA PHE A 115 17.30 -14.56 4.89
C PHE A 115 17.12 -15.05 6.32
N LEU A 116 16.03 -14.64 7.00
CA LEU A 116 15.75 -15.10 8.37
C LEU A 116 15.54 -16.61 8.43
N HIS A 117 14.88 -17.20 7.45
CA HIS A 117 14.68 -18.63 7.32
C HIS A 117 16.02 -19.38 7.21
N ASN A 118 16.90 -18.93 6.33
CA ASN A 118 18.23 -19.51 6.13
C ASN A 118 19.13 -19.37 7.39
N GLN A 119 18.89 -18.33 8.19
CA GLN A 119 19.59 -18.13 9.47
C GLN A 119 18.90 -18.89 10.65
N GLY A 120 17.85 -19.65 10.40
CA GLY A 120 17.08 -20.34 11.44
C GLY A 120 16.28 -19.41 12.37
N ALA A 121 16.18 -18.12 12.04
CA ALA A 121 15.49 -17.10 12.84
C ALA A 121 13.98 -17.04 12.55
N ALA A 122 13.53 -17.55 11.41
CA ALA A 122 12.13 -17.73 11.06
C ALA A 122 11.91 -19.12 10.43
N LYS A 123 10.71 -19.71 10.66
CA LYS A 123 10.38 -21.03 10.13
C LYS A 123 9.56 -20.92 8.85
N LYS A 124 8.25 -20.68 8.96
CA LYS A 124 7.32 -20.59 7.84
C LYS A 124 6.61 -19.24 7.81
N LEU A 125 6.22 -18.84 6.61
CA LEU A 125 5.59 -17.56 6.34
C LEU A 125 4.09 -17.72 6.09
N LEU A 126 3.27 -16.86 6.72
CA LEU A 126 1.89 -16.59 6.33
C LEU A 126 1.80 -15.20 5.73
N VAL A 127 1.29 -15.10 4.51
CA VAL A 127 0.96 -13.84 3.85
C VAL A 127 -0.55 -13.67 3.86
N VAL A 128 -1.03 -12.56 4.41
CA VAL A 128 -2.44 -12.14 4.33
C VAL A 128 -2.52 -10.92 3.42
N ALA A 129 -3.21 -11.05 2.29
CA ALA A 129 -3.19 -10.05 1.24
C ALA A 129 -4.59 -9.89 0.59
N PRO A 130 -4.83 -8.85 -0.22
CA PRO A 130 -6.05 -8.73 -1.01
C PRO A 130 -6.25 -9.93 -1.95
N LEU A 131 -7.52 -10.33 -2.15
CA LEU A 131 -7.85 -11.50 -2.97
C LEU A 131 -7.25 -11.46 -4.38
N SER A 132 -7.23 -10.28 -4.98
CA SER A 132 -6.71 -10.03 -6.33
C SER A 132 -5.18 -10.20 -6.45
N THR A 133 -4.43 -10.12 -5.34
CA THR A 133 -2.97 -10.18 -5.35
C THR A 133 -2.39 -11.55 -5.01
N LEU A 134 -3.22 -12.50 -4.53
CA LEU A 134 -2.76 -13.79 -4.02
C LEU A 134 -1.94 -14.59 -5.03
N LYS A 135 -2.48 -14.78 -6.24
CA LYS A 135 -1.84 -15.58 -7.30
C LYS A 135 -0.86 -14.74 -8.13
N PHE A 136 -1.34 -13.60 -8.65
CA PHE A 136 -0.64 -12.83 -9.66
C PHE A 136 0.47 -11.93 -9.10
N THR A 137 0.40 -11.57 -7.83
CA THR A 137 1.47 -10.82 -7.19
C THR A 137 2.29 -11.74 -6.28
N TRP A 138 1.68 -12.29 -5.23
CA TRP A 138 2.43 -13.01 -4.21
C TRP A 138 2.96 -14.38 -4.68
N ALA A 139 2.10 -15.27 -5.17
CA ALA A 139 2.58 -16.59 -5.59
C ALA A 139 3.54 -16.50 -6.79
N HIS A 140 3.24 -15.61 -7.75
CA HIS A 140 4.13 -15.38 -8.88
C HIS A 140 5.48 -14.77 -8.46
N GLU A 141 5.49 -13.83 -7.51
CA GLU A 141 6.73 -13.23 -7.01
C GLU A 141 7.59 -14.24 -6.23
N VAL A 142 6.97 -15.18 -5.48
CA VAL A 142 7.70 -16.27 -4.84
C VAL A 142 8.44 -17.12 -5.89
N ILE A 143 7.74 -17.52 -6.97
CA ILE A 143 8.36 -18.32 -8.04
C ILE A 143 9.54 -17.57 -8.70
N ARG A 144 9.39 -16.26 -8.92
CA ARG A 144 10.43 -15.43 -9.55
C ARG A 144 11.61 -15.14 -8.64
N THR A 145 11.38 -15.04 -7.34
CA THR A 145 12.40 -14.63 -6.37
C THR A 145 13.10 -15.82 -5.73
N MET A 146 12.35 -16.89 -5.44
CA MET A 146 12.83 -18.05 -4.68
C MET A 146 12.11 -19.35 -5.11
N PRO A 147 12.36 -19.84 -6.33
CA PRO A 147 11.66 -21.00 -6.91
C PRO A 147 11.84 -22.30 -6.11
N GLU A 148 12.85 -22.38 -5.25
CA GLU A 148 13.10 -23.49 -4.35
C GLU A 148 12.09 -23.57 -3.20
N MET A 149 11.40 -22.46 -2.86
CA MET A 149 10.43 -22.39 -1.79
C MET A 149 9.03 -22.78 -2.27
N LYS A 150 8.35 -23.62 -1.49
CA LYS A 150 7.00 -24.08 -1.80
C LYS A 150 5.96 -23.10 -1.26
N ALA A 151 5.17 -22.50 -2.17
CA ALA A 151 4.06 -21.62 -1.80
C ALA A 151 2.71 -22.28 -2.08
N VAL A 152 1.76 -22.16 -1.13
CA VAL A 152 0.39 -22.65 -1.26
C VAL A 152 -0.60 -21.49 -1.05
N VAL A 153 -1.44 -21.24 -2.05
CA VAL A 153 -2.53 -20.25 -1.98
C VAL A 153 -3.77 -20.89 -1.39
N LEU A 154 -4.16 -20.47 -0.20
CA LEU A 154 -5.32 -20.96 0.54
C LEU A 154 -6.59 -20.26 0.05
N HIS A 155 -7.19 -20.78 -1.02
CA HIS A 155 -8.38 -20.21 -1.69
C HIS A 155 -9.51 -21.22 -1.80
N GLY A 156 -10.75 -20.75 -1.95
CA GLY A 156 -11.95 -21.59 -2.10
C GLY A 156 -12.79 -21.69 -0.81
N THR A 157 -13.57 -22.76 -0.70
CA THR A 157 -14.39 -23.07 0.48
C THR A 157 -13.54 -23.37 1.71
N LYS A 158 -14.16 -23.41 2.91
CA LYS A 158 -13.45 -23.79 4.14
C LYS A 158 -12.76 -25.16 4.00
N ALA A 159 -13.44 -26.15 3.48
CA ALA A 159 -12.89 -27.49 3.29
C ALA A 159 -11.68 -27.50 2.33
N GLN A 160 -11.78 -26.78 1.22
CA GLN A 160 -10.66 -26.64 0.28
C GLN A 160 -9.46 -25.95 0.90
N ARG A 161 -9.67 -24.87 1.69
CA ARG A 161 -8.60 -24.16 2.40
C ARG A 161 -7.91 -25.06 3.42
N LEU A 162 -8.65 -25.89 4.14
CA LEU A 162 -8.08 -26.85 5.11
C LEU A 162 -7.27 -27.94 4.40
N ALA A 163 -7.78 -28.49 3.30
CA ALA A 163 -7.03 -29.44 2.48
C ALA A 163 -5.73 -28.83 1.92
N LEU A 164 -5.74 -27.55 1.54
CA LEU A 164 -4.56 -26.82 1.09
C LEU A 164 -3.60 -26.53 2.25
N LEU A 165 -4.10 -26.18 3.43
CA LEU A 165 -3.28 -25.92 4.63
C LEU A 165 -2.56 -27.19 5.13
N ALA A 166 -3.13 -28.37 4.88
CA ALA A 166 -2.51 -29.67 5.21
C ALA A 166 -1.32 -30.01 4.27
N ARG A 167 -1.22 -29.39 3.11
CA ARG A 167 -0.09 -29.59 2.19
C ARG A 167 1.18 -29.01 2.80
N PRO A 168 2.33 -29.70 2.73
CA PRO A 168 3.60 -29.15 3.18
C PRO A 168 4.03 -27.99 2.28
N ALA A 169 4.25 -26.83 2.90
CA ALA A 169 4.75 -25.63 2.24
C ALA A 169 5.58 -24.79 3.21
N ASP A 170 6.38 -23.90 2.65
CA ASP A 170 7.20 -22.93 3.38
C ASP A 170 6.43 -21.61 3.53
N ILE A 171 5.58 -21.30 2.54
CA ILE A 171 4.79 -20.06 2.44
C ILE A 171 3.33 -20.39 2.22
N TYR A 172 2.45 -19.88 3.09
CA TYR A 172 1.01 -19.92 2.92
C TYR A 172 0.49 -18.53 2.62
N ILE A 173 -0.38 -18.40 1.61
CA ILE A 173 -0.93 -17.11 1.15
C ILE A 173 -2.45 -17.17 1.24
N ILE A 174 -3.08 -16.22 1.93
CA ILE A 174 -4.54 -16.20 2.14
C ILE A 174 -5.08 -14.77 2.00
N ASN A 175 -6.34 -14.62 1.61
CA ASN A 175 -6.97 -13.29 1.60
C ASN A 175 -7.54 -12.91 2.97
N HIS A 176 -7.67 -11.59 3.22
CA HIS A 176 -8.15 -11.04 4.48
C HIS A 176 -9.46 -11.66 4.97
N ASP A 177 -10.46 -11.83 4.08
CA ASP A 177 -11.75 -12.45 4.45
C ASP A 177 -11.67 -13.97 4.58
N GLY A 178 -10.77 -14.60 3.82
CA GLY A 178 -10.53 -16.03 3.91
C GLY A 178 -9.91 -16.46 5.23
N LEU A 179 -9.12 -15.60 5.85
CA LEU A 179 -8.47 -15.89 7.12
C LEU A 179 -9.49 -16.26 8.21
N LYS A 180 -10.60 -15.52 8.34
CA LYS A 180 -11.62 -15.78 9.37
C LYS A 180 -12.25 -17.18 9.27
N THR A 181 -12.24 -17.81 8.10
CA THR A 181 -12.84 -19.14 7.89
C THR A 181 -12.00 -20.27 8.49
N ILE A 182 -10.67 -20.09 8.63
CA ILE A 182 -9.72 -21.11 9.11
C ILE A 182 -8.73 -20.54 10.15
N VAL A 183 -9.10 -19.46 10.83
CA VAL A 183 -8.21 -18.78 11.79
C VAL A 183 -7.82 -19.67 12.96
N LYS A 184 -8.72 -20.54 13.43
CA LYS A 184 -8.47 -21.48 14.54
C LYS A 184 -7.41 -22.50 14.15
N GLU A 185 -7.53 -23.06 12.97
CA GLU A 185 -6.60 -24.04 12.43
C GLU A 185 -5.23 -23.43 12.14
N LEU A 186 -5.20 -22.21 11.58
CA LEU A 186 -3.96 -21.44 11.43
C LEU A 186 -3.34 -21.07 12.79
N HIS A 187 -4.15 -20.77 13.80
CA HIS A 187 -3.64 -20.47 15.15
C HIS A 187 -2.94 -21.66 15.80
N ALA A 188 -3.38 -22.87 15.48
CA ALA A 188 -2.76 -24.11 15.96
C ALA A 188 -1.39 -24.42 15.32
N ARG A 189 -1.10 -23.86 14.14
CA ARG A 189 0.15 -24.07 13.37
C ARG A 189 1.31 -23.26 13.96
N LYS A 190 1.97 -23.80 14.99
CA LYS A 190 3.12 -23.15 15.68
C LYS A 190 4.39 -23.11 14.84
N ASP A 191 4.44 -23.86 13.76
CA ASP A 191 5.52 -23.86 12.77
C ASP A 191 5.45 -22.65 11.81
N ILE A 192 4.34 -21.90 11.78
CA ILE A 192 4.20 -20.66 11.02
C ILE A 192 4.42 -19.50 12.00
N ASP A 193 5.58 -18.88 12.00
CA ASP A 193 6.02 -17.89 12.99
C ASP A 193 6.28 -16.49 12.40
N CYS A 194 6.19 -16.33 11.07
CA CYS A 194 6.28 -15.06 10.38
C CYS A 194 4.94 -14.71 9.71
N LEU A 195 4.50 -13.46 9.86
CA LEU A 195 3.25 -12.92 9.30
C LEU A 195 3.54 -11.66 8.49
N ILE A 196 3.09 -11.64 7.24
CA ILE A 196 3.05 -10.43 6.42
C ILE A 196 1.59 -10.02 6.22
N LEU A 197 1.28 -8.76 6.49
CA LEU A 197 -0.02 -8.14 6.26
C LEU A 197 0.11 -7.16 5.08
N ASP A 198 -0.25 -7.59 3.89
CA ASP A 198 -0.29 -6.72 2.72
C ASP A 198 -1.56 -5.88 2.73
N GLU A 199 -1.46 -4.61 2.34
CA GLU A 199 -2.49 -3.59 2.46
C GLU A 199 -3.02 -3.43 3.91
N LEU A 200 -2.08 -3.13 4.83
CA LEU A 200 -2.37 -2.96 6.26
C LEU A 200 -3.50 -1.95 6.54
N ALA A 201 -3.66 -0.93 5.68
CA ALA A 201 -4.72 0.08 5.78
C ALA A 201 -6.16 -0.50 5.76
N VAL A 202 -6.35 -1.74 5.32
CA VAL A 202 -7.63 -2.47 5.43
C VAL A 202 -8.12 -2.58 6.88
N TYR A 203 -7.19 -2.53 7.84
CA TYR A 203 -7.47 -2.65 9.28
C TYR A 203 -7.62 -1.29 10.00
N ARG A 204 -7.67 -0.16 9.29
CA ARG A 204 -7.74 1.19 9.87
C ARG A 204 -8.97 1.43 10.76
N ASN A 205 -10.08 0.75 10.47
CA ASN A 205 -11.33 0.90 11.20
C ASN A 205 -11.52 -0.21 12.25
N ARG A 206 -12.27 0.09 13.34
CA ARG A 206 -12.73 -0.92 14.28
C ARG A 206 -13.76 -1.83 13.60
N SER A 207 -13.38 -3.05 13.32
CA SER A 207 -14.21 -4.07 12.69
C SER A 207 -13.90 -5.44 13.31
N GLN A 208 -14.79 -6.42 13.10
CA GLN A 208 -14.49 -7.80 13.52
C GLN A 208 -13.18 -8.31 12.89
N ARG A 209 -12.90 -7.89 11.63
CA ARG A 209 -11.67 -8.21 10.93
C ARG A 209 -10.43 -7.64 11.66
N SER A 210 -10.47 -6.36 12.07
CA SER A 210 -9.32 -5.73 12.75
C SER A 210 -9.12 -6.29 14.16
N LEU A 211 -10.19 -6.55 14.92
CA LEU A 211 -10.11 -7.15 16.25
C LEU A 211 -9.57 -8.58 16.19
N GLN A 212 -10.05 -9.39 15.25
CA GLN A 212 -9.55 -10.74 15.04
C GLN A 212 -8.06 -10.75 14.64
N MET A 213 -7.65 -9.85 13.74
CA MET A 213 -6.26 -9.74 13.33
C MET A 213 -5.37 -9.25 14.47
N GLN A 214 -5.84 -8.34 15.30
CA GLN A 214 -5.11 -7.87 16.48
C GLN A 214 -4.76 -9.04 17.42
N ALA A 215 -5.73 -9.90 17.73
CA ALA A 215 -5.48 -11.09 18.57
C ALA A 215 -4.59 -12.12 17.85
N PHE A 216 -4.82 -12.35 16.56
CA PHE A 216 -4.10 -13.34 15.77
C PHE A 216 -2.62 -12.98 15.58
N ALA A 217 -2.30 -11.73 15.32
CA ALA A 217 -0.94 -11.27 15.06
C ALA A 217 0.00 -11.40 16.26
N GLN A 218 -0.54 -11.45 17.51
CA GLN A 218 0.29 -11.50 18.72
C GLN A 218 1.07 -12.81 18.86
N ARG A 219 0.65 -13.90 18.24
CA ARG A 219 1.33 -15.19 18.33
C ARG A 219 2.58 -15.31 17.44
N PHE A 220 2.74 -14.42 16.46
CA PHE A 220 3.86 -14.48 15.51
C PHE A 220 5.09 -13.77 16.08
N VAL A 221 6.26 -14.32 15.80
CA VAL A 221 7.55 -13.72 16.16
C VAL A 221 7.83 -12.52 15.26
N TRP A 222 7.66 -12.71 13.96
CA TRP A 222 7.87 -11.68 12.96
C TRP A 222 6.54 -11.21 12.36
N VAL A 223 6.25 -9.92 12.40
CA VAL A 223 5.03 -9.33 11.84
C VAL A 223 5.36 -8.06 11.08
N TRP A 224 5.16 -8.06 9.78
CA TRP A 224 5.39 -6.88 8.95
C TRP A 224 4.11 -6.44 8.26
N GLY A 225 3.79 -5.16 8.39
CA GLY A 225 2.63 -4.55 7.76
C GLY A 225 3.04 -3.68 6.57
N LEU A 226 2.49 -3.97 5.41
CA LEU A 226 2.78 -3.29 4.16
C LEU A 226 1.59 -2.42 3.75
N THR A 227 1.83 -1.16 3.49
CA THR A 227 0.88 -0.25 2.83
C THR A 227 1.61 0.98 2.30
N GLY A 228 1.24 1.47 1.13
CA GLY A 228 1.72 2.76 0.65
C GLY A 228 0.97 3.93 1.26
N ARG A 229 -0.18 3.68 1.89
CA ARG A 229 -1.12 4.73 2.37
C ARG A 229 -1.71 4.37 3.74
N PRO A 230 -0.96 4.59 4.84
CA PRO A 230 -1.42 4.25 6.19
C PRO A 230 -2.57 5.13 6.70
N MET A 231 -2.69 6.38 6.22
CA MET A 231 -3.68 7.36 6.67
C MET A 231 -4.52 7.90 5.50
N PRO A 232 -5.36 7.08 4.84
CA PRO A 232 -6.08 7.54 3.66
C PRO A 232 -7.15 8.60 3.95
N ASN A 233 -7.61 8.76 5.18
CA ASN A 233 -8.65 9.71 5.54
C ASN A 233 -8.21 10.72 6.60
N GLU A 234 -7.70 10.25 7.74
CA GLU A 234 -7.36 11.10 8.89
C GLU A 234 -6.26 10.45 9.76
N PRO A 235 -5.60 11.21 10.65
CA PRO A 235 -4.53 10.65 11.49
C PRO A 235 -4.96 9.49 12.40
N THR A 236 -6.24 9.38 12.73
CA THR A 236 -6.77 8.26 13.54
C THR A 236 -6.76 6.92 12.82
N ASP A 237 -6.64 6.91 11.50
CA ASP A 237 -6.56 5.68 10.69
C ASP A 237 -5.40 4.76 11.10
N VAL A 238 -4.33 5.30 11.71
CA VAL A 238 -3.18 4.50 12.17
C VAL A 238 -3.46 3.68 13.41
N PHE A 239 -4.45 4.07 14.24
CA PHE A 239 -4.64 3.49 15.57
C PHE A 239 -4.80 1.97 15.56
N HIS A 240 -5.76 1.45 14.80
CA HIS A 240 -6.01 -0.01 14.75
C HIS A 240 -4.88 -0.78 14.06
N GLN A 241 -4.18 -0.16 13.13
CA GLN A 241 -2.98 -0.71 12.50
C GLN A 241 -1.86 -0.87 13.56
N CYS A 242 -1.65 0.14 14.42
CA CYS A 242 -0.69 0.09 15.51
C CYS A 242 -1.09 -0.94 16.58
N LYS A 243 -2.38 -1.10 16.87
CA LYS A 243 -2.86 -2.16 17.79
C LYS A 243 -2.54 -3.58 17.29
N ILE A 244 -2.39 -3.76 15.99
CA ILE A 244 -2.00 -5.05 15.39
C ILE A 244 -0.48 -5.25 15.45
N LEU A 245 0.31 -4.27 14.98
CA LEU A 245 1.75 -4.44 14.83
C LEU A 245 2.52 -4.15 16.13
N THR A 246 2.30 -3.00 16.74
CA THR A 246 3.08 -2.49 17.87
C THR A 246 2.18 -2.14 19.08
N PRO A 247 1.38 -3.09 19.58
CA PRO A 247 0.46 -2.82 20.68
C PRO A 247 1.23 -2.41 21.94
N GLY A 248 0.81 -1.28 22.55
CA GLY A 248 1.40 -0.78 23.80
C GLY A 248 2.78 -0.11 23.64
N SER A 249 3.28 0.02 22.40
CA SER A 249 4.56 0.68 22.11
C SER A 249 4.36 2.16 21.76
N ASN A 250 5.44 2.94 21.84
CA ASN A 250 5.53 4.31 21.31
C ASN A 250 4.46 5.27 21.84
N GLY A 251 3.97 5.06 23.07
CA GLY A 251 2.92 5.89 23.67
C GLY A 251 1.54 5.72 23.06
N LEU A 252 1.29 4.61 22.33
CA LEU A 252 -0.01 4.30 21.75
C LEU A 252 -1.08 4.17 22.86
N PRO A 253 -2.18 4.96 22.82
CA PRO A 253 -3.25 4.89 23.80
C PRO A 253 -3.91 3.50 23.89
N LYS A 254 -4.44 3.18 25.07
CA LYS A 254 -5.10 1.87 25.30
C LYS A 254 -6.37 1.71 24.47
N ASN A 255 -7.13 2.78 24.27
CA ASN A 255 -8.41 2.74 23.56
C ASN A 255 -8.50 3.84 22.48
N PHE A 256 -9.45 3.66 21.56
CA PHE A 256 -9.64 4.57 20.42
C PHE A 256 -10.11 5.97 20.83
N THR A 257 -10.91 6.09 21.88
CA THR A 257 -11.39 7.40 22.36
C THR A 257 -10.20 8.29 22.77
N HIS A 258 -9.27 7.75 23.56
CA HIS A 258 -8.06 8.48 23.94
C HIS A 258 -7.15 8.76 22.76
N ALA A 259 -7.05 7.82 21.80
CA ALA A 259 -6.30 8.06 20.57
C ALA A 259 -6.93 9.18 19.73
N LYS A 260 -8.26 9.17 19.59
CA LYS A 260 -8.99 10.22 18.88
C LYS A 260 -8.81 11.58 19.53
N THR A 261 -8.97 11.70 20.84
CA THR A 261 -8.76 12.99 21.55
C THR A 261 -7.28 13.44 21.54
N ALA A 262 -6.34 12.52 21.45
CA ALA A 262 -4.92 12.84 21.31
C ALA A 262 -4.57 13.41 19.92
N LEU A 263 -5.23 12.94 18.87
CA LEU A 263 -4.97 13.32 17.47
C LEU A 263 -5.92 14.38 16.94
N MET A 264 -7.14 14.46 17.48
CA MET A 264 -8.23 15.29 16.96
C MET A 264 -8.81 16.14 18.08
N TYR A 265 -9.43 17.26 17.72
CA TYR A 265 -10.30 18.00 18.63
C TYR A 265 -11.68 18.21 17.99
N GLN A 266 -12.70 18.26 18.83
CA GLN A 266 -14.07 18.41 18.40
C GLN A 266 -14.40 19.89 18.23
N VAL A 267 -14.84 20.28 17.05
CA VAL A 267 -15.26 21.67 16.73
C VAL A 267 -16.75 21.83 17.00
N ASP A 268 -17.55 20.82 16.65
CA ASP A 268 -18.99 20.75 16.90
C ASP A 268 -19.41 19.30 17.15
N GLN A 269 -20.72 19.06 17.37
CA GLN A 269 -21.26 17.73 17.71
C GLN A 269 -20.81 16.61 16.75
N TYR A 270 -20.55 16.94 15.47
CA TYR A 270 -20.25 15.95 14.43
C TYR A 270 -18.88 16.14 13.78
N ARG A 271 -18.23 17.29 13.98
CA ARG A 271 -17.00 17.64 13.27
C ARG A 271 -15.78 17.57 14.17
N TRP A 272 -14.84 16.76 13.75
CA TRP A 272 -13.51 16.64 14.33
C TRP A 272 -12.46 17.11 13.34
N VAL A 273 -11.43 17.78 13.82
CA VAL A 273 -10.30 18.24 13.02
C VAL A 273 -8.99 17.81 13.67
N PRO A 274 -7.93 17.55 12.88
CA PRO A 274 -6.63 17.21 13.43
C PRO A 274 -6.09 18.31 14.35
N ARG A 275 -5.48 17.91 15.47
CA ARG A 275 -4.73 18.81 16.34
C ARG A 275 -3.40 19.18 15.69
N ASP A 276 -2.83 20.30 16.12
CA ASP A 276 -1.43 20.59 15.85
C ASP A 276 -0.54 19.46 16.39
N GLY A 277 0.41 19.00 15.57
CA GLY A 277 1.26 17.85 15.89
C GLY A 277 0.57 16.47 15.84
N ALA A 278 -0.66 16.36 15.30
CA ALA A 278 -1.34 15.07 15.13
C ALA A 278 -0.55 14.12 14.21
N ILE A 279 0.05 14.66 13.15
CA ILE A 279 0.88 13.90 12.21
C ILE A 279 2.13 13.35 12.90
N ASP A 280 2.83 14.18 13.69
CA ASP A 280 4.03 13.79 14.46
C ASP A 280 3.72 12.66 15.43
N ARG A 281 2.57 12.75 16.08
CA ARG A 281 2.13 11.73 17.03
C ARG A 281 1.74 10.42 16.34
N ALA A 282 1.04 10.49 15.23
CA ALA A 282 0.74 9.32 14.39
C ALA A 282 2.02 8.68 13.86
N TYR A 283 3.00 9.50 13.45
CA TYR A 283 4.34 9.06 13.07
C TYR A 283 5.03 8.29 14.21
N THR A 284 5.03 8.84 15.41
CA THR A 284 5.65 8.20 16.59
C THR A 284 5.02 6.83 16.87
N TRP A 285 3.70 6.71 16.76
CA TRP A 285 3.01 5.43 17.00
C TRP A 285 3.35 4.36 15.96
N MET A 286 3.64 4.74 14.71
CA MET A 286 3.97 3.83 13.62
C MET A 286 5.48 3.58 13.48
N GLN A 287 6.21 3.49 14.59
CA GLN A 287 7.63 3.11 14.56
C GLN A 287 7.82 1.66 15.04
N PRO A 288 8.83 0.92 14.51
CA PRO A 288 9.75 1.29 13.42
C PRO A 288 9.12 1.20 12.04
N ALA A 289 9.39 2.18 11.19
CA ALA A 289 8.84 2.27 9.85
C ALA A 289 9.90 2.62 8.79
N VAL A 290 9.66 2.17 7.57
CA VAL A 290 10.45 2.54 6.39
C VAL A 290 9.55 3.14 5.32
N ARG A 291 10.03 4.19 4.66
CA ARG A 291 9.32 4.86 3.58
C ARG A 291 10.26 5.23 2.44
N TYR A 292 9.97 4.70 1.27
CA TYR A 292 10.55 5.14 0.01
C TYR A 292 9.46 5.47 -0.99
N SER A 293 9.61 6.59 -1.68
CA SER A 293 8.78 6.95 -2.82
C SER A 293 9.24 6.21 -4.07
N LEU A 294 8.38 6.18 -5.08
CA LEU A 294 8.77 5.58 -6.36
C LEU A 294 9.91 6.38 -7.02
N ASP A 295 9.96 7.69 -6.81
CA ASP A 295 11.01 8.58 -7.32
C ASP A 295 12.39 8.31 -6.66
N ASP A 296 12.43 7.68 -5.47
CA ASP A 296 13.68 7.21 -4.84
C ASP A 296 14.24 5.94 -5.51
N VAL A 297 13.45 5.27 -6.34
CA VAL A 297 13.82 3.98 -6.99
C VAL A 297 14.25 4.19 -8.42
N VAL A 298 13.54 5.05 -9.14
CA VAL A 298 13.73 5.28 -10.57
C VAL A 298 13.33 6.70 -10.94
N GLU A 299 14.09 7.32 -11.82
CA GLU A 299 13.67 8.56 -12.48
C GLU A 299 12.51 8.24 -13.42
N LEU A 300 11.32 8.67 -13.03
CA LEU A 300 10.13 8.56 -13.87
C LEU A 300 9.92 9.86 -14.66
N PRO A 301 9.45 9.77 -15.89
CA PRO A 301 9.00 10.95 -16.61
C PRO A 301 7.93 11.72 -15.83
N GLU A 302 7.87 13.03 -16.05
CA GLU A 302 6.97 13.95 -15.35
C GLU A 302 5.50 13.51 -15.44
N ALA A 303 4.78 13.61 -14.33
CA ALA A 303 3.34 13.41 -14.25
C ALA A 303 2.62 14.77 -14.30
N VAL A 304 1.83 14.99 -15.33
CA VAL A 304 1.10 16.25 -15.54
C VAL A 304 -0.37 16.05 -15.19
N TYR A 305 -0.90 16.87 -14.30
CA TYR A 305 -2.30 16.85 -13.90
C TYR A 305 -3.00 18.10 -14.47
N ARG A 306 -4.07 17.89 -15.23
CA ARG A 306 -4.89 18.97 -15.81
C ARG A 306 -6.36 18.76 -15.53
N THR A 307 -7.07 19.86 -15.38
CA THR A 307 -8.53 19.89 -15.20
C THR A 307 -9.16 20.49 -16.44
N ILE A 308 -10.23 19.89 -16.91
CA ILE A 308 -10.98 20.37 -18.08
C ILE A 308 -12.39 20.71 -17.60
N ASP A 309 -12.73 21.98 -17.70
CA ASP A 309 -14.06 22.48 -17.36
C ASP A 309 -15.01 22.24 -18.53
N ILE A 310 -16.17 21.67 -18.23
CA ILE A 310 -17.21 21.29 -19.20
C ILE A 310 -18.52 21.97 -18.77
N GLU A 311 -19.25 22.48 -19.73
CA GLU A 311 -20.57 23.04 -19.44
C GLU A 311 -21.62 21.94 -19.29
N LEU A 312 -22.48 22.08 -18.25
CA LEU A 312 -23.66 21.25 -18.09
C LEU A 312 -24.73 21.69 -19.11
N SER A 313 -25.44 20.72 -19.71
CA SER A 313 -26.64 21.01 -20.49
C SER A 313 -27.75 21.62 -19.62
N GLU A 314 -28.73 22.25 -20.25
CA GLU A 314 -29.88 22.82 -19.52
C GLU A 314 -30.67 21.74 -18.77
N GLN A 315 -30.77 20.55 -19.32
CA GLN A 315 -31.37 19.40 -18.66
C GLN A 315 -30.59 19.00 -17.41
N GLN A 316 -29.26 18.93 -17.48
CA GLN A 316 -28.41 18.64 -16.33
C GLN A 316 -28.49 19.75 -15.28
N LYS A 317 -28.44 21.03 -15.68
CA LYS A 317 -28.56 22.17 -14.76
C LYS A 317 -29.87 22.13 -13.99
N THR A 318 -30.98 21.84 -14.66
CA THR A 318 -32.30 21.71 -14.04
C THR A 318 -32.32 20.57 -13.02
N LYS A 319 -31.89 19.37 -13.42
CA LYS A 319 -31.84 18.21 -12.52
C LYS A 319 -30.87 18.41 -11.36
N TYR A 320 -29.77 19.06 -11.59
CA TYR A 320 -28.80 19.39 -10.55
C TYR A 320 -29.39 20.33 -9.49
N ARG A 321 -30.11 21.39 -9.91
CA ARG A 321 -30.79 22.33 -9.00
C ARG A 321 -31.90 21.65 -8.21
N GLU A 322 -32.73 20.82 -8.85
CA GLU A 322 -33.78 20.04 -8.20
C GLU A 322 -33.20 19.18 -7.07
N MET A 323 -32.22 18.36 -7.38
CA MET A 323 -31.57 17.47 -6.39
C MET A 323 -30.84 18.23 -5.29
N ALA A 324 -30.19 19.35 -5.62
CA ALA A 324 -29.53 20.18 -4.63
C ALA A 324 -30.56 20.84 -3.68
N SER A 325 -31.70 21.30 -4.18
CA SER A 325 -32.77 21.89 -3.37
C SER A 325 -33.46 20.85 -2.47
N GLU A 326 -33.74 19.64 -3.00
CA GLU A 326 -34.28 18.53 -2.19
C GLU A 326 -33.34 18.17 -1.05
N PHE A 327 -32.02 18.15 -1.34
CA PHE A 327 -31.02 17.89 -0.32
C PHE A 327 -30.97 18.99 0.74
N ILE A 328 -31.04 20.28 0.36
CA ILE A 328 -31.07 21.40 1.28
C ILE A 328 -32.35 21.33 2.17
N THR A 329 -33.48 20.98 1.61
CA THR A 329 -34.74 20.80 2.35
C THR A 329 -34.64 19.65 3.36
N MET A 330 -34.05 18.49 2.95
CA MET A 330 -33.77 17.40 3.88
C MET A 330 -32.81 17.81 5.01
N VAL A 331 -31.91 18.76 4.73
CA VAL A 331 -30.95 19.32 5.71
C VAL A 331 -31.68 20.13 6.78
N GLN A 332 -32.67 20.90 6.38
CA GLN A 332 -33.40 21.80 7.29
C GLN A 332 -34.33 21.04 8.25
N ASP A 333 -34.88 19.90 7.81
CA ASP A 333 -35.88 19.13 8.54
C ASP A 333 -35.36 17.99 9.41
N LYS A 334 -34.11 17.54 9.22
CA LYS A 334 -33.53 16.37 9.93
C LYS A 334 -32.04 16.49 10.18
N VAL A 335 -31.56 15.87 11.27
CA VAL A 335 -30.13 15.63 11.51
C VAL A 335 -29.55 14.83 10.38
N ILE A 336 -28.68 15.44 9.57
CA ILE A 336 -28.04 14.76 8.45
C ILE A 336 -26.93 13.86 8.97
N THR A 337 -27.05 12.57 8.66
CA THR A 337 -25.93 11.65 8.83
C THR A 337 -24.93 11.81 7.69
N ALA A 338 -23.66 11.53 7.96
CA ALA A 338 -22.62 11.51 6.92
C ALA A 338 -22.97 10.56 5.75
N ALA A 339 -23.75 9.51 6.02
CA ALA A 339 -24.25 8.58 5.00
C ALA A 339 -25.22 9.27 4.01
N ASN A 340 -26.16 10.07 4.51
CA ASN A 340 -27.12 10.79 3.66
C ASN A 340 -26.41 11.84 2.78
N ALA A 341 -25.43 12.55 3.35
CA ALA A 341 -24.62 13.50 2.60
C ALA A 341 -23.81 12.83 1.47
N ALA A 342 -23.25 11.65 1.74
CA ALA A 342 -22.50 10.88 0.73
C ALA A 342 -23.40 10.39 -0.40
N VAL A 343 -24.64 9.95 -0.09
CA VAL A 343 -25.63 9.54 -1.09
C VAL A 343 -26.03 10.72 -1.98
N ALA A 344 -26.33 11.88 -1.39
CA ALA A 344 -26.70 13.08 -2.14
C ALA A 344 -25.55 13.55 -3.06
N MET A 345 -24.32 13.59 -2.54
CA MET A 345 -23.12 13.90 -3.33
C MET A 345 -22.98 12.93 -4.50
N GLY A 346 -23.14 11.62 -4.26
CA GLY A 346 -23.09 10.60 -5.31
C GLY A 346 -24.13 10.82 -6.40
N LYS A 347 -25.35 11.26 -6.05
CA LYS A 347 -26.42 11.58 -7.01
C LYS A 347 -26.08 12.82 -7.85
N LEU A 348 -25.59 13.89 -7.22
CA LEU A 348 -25.15 15.09 -7.94
C LEU A 348 -24.01 14.79 -8.93
N LEU A 349 -23.06 13.95 -8.55
CA LEU A 349 -22.00 13.48 -9.46
C LEU A 349 -22.55 12.65 -10.63
N GLN A 350 -23.59 11.84 -10.41
CA GLN A 350 -24.26 11.09 -11.48
C GLN A 350 -24.98 12.02 -12.47
N VAL A 351 -25.63 13.08 -11.99
CA VAL A 351 -26.23 14.11 -12.85
C VAL A 351 -25.15 14.75 -13.74
N CYS A 352 -24.01 15.16 -13.16
CA CYS A 352 -22.91 15.75 -13.89
C CYS A 352 -22.32 14.80 -14.95
N ALA A 353 -22.29 13.49 -14.65
CA ALA A 353 -21.83 12.47 -15.58
C ALA A 353 -22.87 12.10 -16.68
N GLY A 354 -24.11 12.58 -16.58
CA GLY A 354 -25.16 12.32 -17.56
C GLY A 354 -25.93 11.03 -17.36
N TYR A 355 -25.73 10.29 -16.25
CA TYR A 355 -26.37 9.01 -15.99
C TYR A 355 -26.78 8.90 -14.52
N VAL A 356 -28.08 8.77 -14.25
CA VAL A 356 -28.62 8.79 -12.88
C VAL A 356 -29.38 7.50 -12.58
N TYR A 357 -29.04 6.78 -11.52
CA TYR A 357 -29.84 5.67 -11.01
C TYR A 357 -31.14 6.17 -10.36
N VAL A 358 -32.27 5.64 -10.81
CA VAL A 358 -33.60 5.87 -10.19
C VAL A 358 -33.93 4.73 -9.24
N LYS A 359 -33.94 3.50 -9.74
CA LYS A 359 -34.00 2.24 -8.98
C LYS A 359 -33.10 1.24 -9.67
N ASN A 360 -32.28 0.51 -8.90
CA ASN A 360 -31.41 -0.52 -9.50
C ASN A 360 -32.26 -1.66 -10.12
N PRO A 361 -32.16 -2.01 -11.44
CA PRO A 361 -31.13 -1.53 -12.37
C PRO A 361 -31.51 -0.31 -13.25
N GLN A 362 -32.65 0.35 -13.01
CA GLN A 362 -33.15 1.44 -13.86
C GLN A 362 -32.33 2.73 -13.67
N HIS A 363 -31.93 3.34 -14.79
CA HIS A 363 -31.25 4.62 -14.82
C HIS A 363 -31.90 5.55 -15.86
N VAL A 364 -31.70 6.84 -15.69
CA VAL A 364 -32.09 7.88 -16.63
C VAL A 364 -30.83 8.45 -17.26
N VAL A 365 -30.81 8.54 -18.59
CA VAL A 365 -29.76 9.20 -19.34
C VAL A 365 -30.15 10.66 -19.52
N LEU A 366 -29.25 11.55 -19.13
CA LEU A 366 -29.40 13.01 -19.33
C LEU A 366 -28.52 13.42 -20.52
N ASP A 367 -28.93 14.48 -21.19
CA ASP A 367 -28.08 15.09 -22.18
C ASP A 367 -26.75 15.53 -21.55
N SER A 368 -25.67 14.96 -22.03
CA SER A 368 -24.28 15.21 -21.60
C SER A 368 -23.32 15.24 -22.78
N ASP A 369 -23.83 15.66 -23.94
CA ASP A 369 -23.09 15.58 -25.19
C ASP A 369 -21.80 16.39 -25.16
N SER A 370 -21.80 17.60 -24.56
CA SER A 370 -20.57 18.39 -24.34
C SER A 370 -19.45 17.59 -23.65
N ARG A 371 -19.81 16.76 -22.65
CA ARG A 371 -18.82 15.92 -21.94
C ARG A 371 -18.37 14.73 -22.76
N LYS A 372 -19.28 14.13 -23.54
CA LYS A 372 -18.98 13.02 -24.44
C LYS A 372 -18.09 13.49 -25.60
N ASP A 373 -18.42 14.64 -26.22
CA ASP A 373 -17.65 15.22 -27.30
C ASP A 373 -16.23 15.57 -26.85
N THR A 374 -16.09 16.22 -25.68
CA THR A 374 -14.78 16.47 -25.07
C THR A 374 -14.00 15.17 -24.84
N LEU A 375 -14.65 14.12 -24.35
CA LEU A 375 -13.99 12.82 -24.18
C LEU A 375 -13.50 12.24 -25.52
N LEU A 376 -14.32 12.30 -26.56
CA LEU A 376 -13.96 11.82 -27.90
C LEU A 376 -12.81 12.61 -28.50
N GLU A 377 -12.80 13.95 -28.34
CA GLU A 377 -11.68 14.80 -28.76
C GLU A 377 -10.39 14.39 -28.05
N LEU A 378 -10.40 14.24 -26.72
CA LEU A 378 -9.24 13.83 -25.94
C LEU A 378 -8.73 12.43 -26.35
N ILE A 379 -9.63 11.50 -26.67
CA ILE A 379 -9.26 10.18 -27.18
C ILE A 379 -8.63 10.32 -28.58
N SER A 380 -9.14 11.20 -29.44
CA SER A 380 -8.62 11.39 -30.78
C SER A 380 -7.22 12.01 -30.79
N GLU A 381 -6.96 12.94 -29.87
CA GLU A 381 -5.67 13.63 -29.72
C GLU A 381 -4.58 12.76 -29.08
N ALA A 382 -4.97 11.73 -28.33
CA ALA A 382 -4.01 10.86 -27.68
C ALA A 382 -3.23 10.02 -28.69
N SER A 383 -1.91 10.16 -28.72
CA SER A 383 -1.02 9.36 -29.60
C SER A 383 -0.86 7.92 -29.12
N GLU A 384 -0.96 7.70 -27.82
CA GLU A 384 -0.71 6.43 -27.15
C GLU A 384 -2.00 5.87 -26.53
N LYS A 385 -1.91 4.67 -25.95
CA LYS A 385 -3.03 4.07 -25.23
C LYS A 385 -3.42 4.91 -24.01
N LEU A 386 -4.71 4.90 -23.69
CA LEU A 386 -5.23 5.63 -22.55
C LEU A 386 -6.24 4.80 -21.72
N ILE A 387 -6.44 5.24 -20.50
CA ILE A 387 -7.41 4.65 -19.56
C ILE A 387 -8.48 5.69 -19.26
N VAL A 388 -9.75 5.31 -19.41
CA VAL A 388 -10.90 6.14 -18.98
C VAL A 388 -11.49 5.54 -17.71
N PHE A 389 -11.51 6.30 -16.63
CA PHE A 389 -12.14 5.89 -15.38
C PHE A 389 -13.56 6.45 -15.25
N ALA A 390 -14.50 5.54 -15.03
CA ALA A 390 -15.90 5.83 -14.77
C ALA A 390 -16.38 5.04 -13.53
N PRO A 391 -16.92 5.72 -12.48
CA PRO A 391 -17.18 5.07 -11.19
C PRO A 391 -18.52 4.32 -11.09
N TRP A 392 -19.32 4.26 -12.16
CA TRP A 392 -20.63 3.57 -12.15
C TRP A 392 -20.78 2.65 -13.36
N ARG A 393 -21.45 1.50 -13.13
CA ARG A 393 -21.69 0.48 -14.14
C ARG A 393 -22.43 1.02 -15.37
N HIS A 394 -23.59 1.63 -15.17
CA HIS A 394 -24.41 2.18 -16.23
C HIS A 394 -23.70 3.27 -17.06
N LEU A 395 -22.84 4.07 -16.43
CA LEU A 395 -21.99 5.03 -17.14
C LEU A 395 -20.96 4.30 -18.01
N ILE A 396 -20.33 3.24 -17.50
CA ILE A 396 -19.39 2.41 -18.27
C ILE A 396 -20.09 1.80 -19.48
N ASP A 397 -21.28 1.24 -19.29
CA ASP A 397 -22.06 0.62 -20.36
C ASP A 397 -22.42 1.66 -21.45
N GLY A 398 -22.84 2.87 -21.04
CA GLY A 398 -23.13 3.98 -21.97
C GLY A 398 -21.90 4.51 -22.72
N LEU A 399 -20.76 4.66 -22.04
CA LEU A 399 -19.51 5.07 -22.68
C LEU A 399 -18.95 3.98 -23.60
N SER A 400 -19.12 2.70 -23.25
CA SER A 400 -18.75 1.58 -24.13
C SER A 400 -19.55 1.60 -25.42
N GLN A 401 -20.85 1.88 -25.35
CA GLN A 401 -21.69 2.04 -26.54
C GLN A 401 -21.20 3.24 -27.37
N LEU A 402 -20.95 4.39 -26.72
CA LEU A 402 -20.41 5.57 -27.40
C LEU A 402 -19.10 5.27 -28.16
N PHE A 403 -18.20 4.49 -27.55
CA PHE A 403 -16.94 4.11 -28.20
C PHE A 403 -17.15 3.16 -29.37
N THR A 404 -18.10 2.24 -29.26
CA THR A 404 -18.49 1.33 -30.35
C THR A 404 -19.06 2.13 -31.55
N ASP A 405 -19.96 3.06 -31.27
CA ASP A 405 -20.61 3.89 -32.30
C ASP A 405 -19.59 4.79 -33.04
N ASN A 406 -18.48 5.15 -32.38
CA ASN A 406 -17.39 5.95 -32.94
C ASN A 406 -16.18 5.10 -33.41
N ALA A 407 -16.34 3.79 -33.56
CA ALA A 407 -15.30 2.84 -34.01
C ALA A 407 -13.99 2.93 -33.21
N ILE A 408 -14.08 3.15 -31.88
CA ILE A 408 -12.93 3.20 -30.98
C ILE A 408 -12.70 1.80 -30.39
N ASP A 409 -11.52 1.22 -30.70
CA ASP A 409 -11.10 -0.07 -30.15
C ASP A 409 -10.89 0.05 -28.64
N HIS A 410 -11.75 -0.58 -27.85
CA HIS A 410 -11.71 -0.48 -26.40
C HIS A 410 -11.97 -1.81 -25.70
N ALA A 411 -11.51 -1.89 -24.47
CA ALA A 411 -11.84 -2.97 -23.54
C ALA A 411 -12.53 -2.42 -22.30
N VAL A 412 -13.41 -3.23 -21.69
CA VAL A 412 -14.22 -2.84 -20.54
C VAL A 412 -13.88 -3.68 -19.32
N ILE A 413 -13.63 -3.01 -18.16
CA ILE A 413 -13.41 -3.69 -16.87
C ILE A 413 -14.29 -3.08 -15.78
N HIS A 414 -15.20 -3.92 -15.25
CA HIS A 414 -16.05 -3.61 -14.10
C HIS A 414 -16.21 -4.84 -13.18
N GLY A 415 -17.03 -4.73 -12.13
CA GLY A 415 -17.20 -5.78 -11.11
C GLY A 415 -17.51 -7.17 -11.65
N GLU A 416 -18.29 -7.28 -12.71
CA GLU A 416 -18.76 -8.55 -13.31
C GLU A 416 -17.92 -9.00 -14.52
N THR A 417 -16.92 -8.24 -14.97
CA THR A 417 -16.07 -8.62 -16.10
C THR A 417 -15.34 -9.94 -15.79
N SER A 418 -15.60 -10.97 -16.61
CA SER A 418 -14.84 -12.22 -16.59
C SER A 418 -13.50 -12.06 -17.31
N HIS A 419 -12.55 -12.96 -17.03
CA HIS A 419 -11.24 -13.01 -17.72
C HIS A 419 -10.46 -11.69 -17.76
N ARG A 420 -10.58 -10.84 -16.71
CA ARG A 420 -9.92 -9.51 -16.60
C ARG A 420 -8.43 -9.57 -16.93
N GLU A 421 -7.76 -10.63 -16.53
CA GLU A 421 -6.34 -10.81 -16.76
C GLU A 421 -5.99 -10.86 -18.26
N LYS A 422 -6.77 -11.62 -19.04
CA LYS A 422 -6.57 -11.70 -20.50
C LYS A 422 -6.73 -10.34 -21.15
N ILE A 423 -7.75 -9.59 -20.71
CA ILE A 423 -8.03 -8.22 -21.20
C ILE A 423 -6.86 -7.29 -20.86
N LEU A 424 -6.39 -7.31 -19.62
CA LEU A 424 -5.30 -6.44 -19.16
C LEU A 424 -3.97 -6.77 -19.84
N ASN A 425 -3.68 -8.07 -20.03
CA ASN A 425 -2.51 -8.51 -20.76
C ASN A 425 -2.59 -8.12 -22.25
N ALA A 426 -3.75 -8.27 -22.88
CA ALA A 426 -3.95 -7.82 -24.26
C ALA A 426 -3.79 -6.30 -24.38
N PHE A 427 -4.36 -5.51 -23.46
CA PHE A 427 -4.18 -4.06 -23.41
C PHE A 427 -2.70 -3.68 -23.23
N GLN A 428 -1.96 -4.36 -22.35
CA GLN A 428 -0.56 -4.04 -22.09
C GLN A 428 0.36 -4.45 -23.25
N SER A 429 0.12 -5.60 -23.91
CA SER A 429 1.12 -6.24 -24.77
C SER A 429 0.79 -6.25 -26.27
N THR A 430 -0.43 -5.89 -26.66
CA THR A 430 -0.86 -5.92 -28.07
C THR A 430 -1.48 -4.59 -28.48
N SER A 431 -1.67 -4.36 -29.77
CA SER A 431 -2.38 -3.17 -30.31
C SER A 431 -3.92 -3.33 -30.31
N GLN A 432 -4.46 -4.43 -29.84
CA GLN A 432 -5.89 -4.77 -29.92
C GLN A 432 -6.82 -3.69 -29.33
N TYR A 433 -6.41 -3.07 -28.21
CA TYR A 433 -7.21 -2.06 -27.54
C TYR A 433 -6.44 -0.75 -27.43
N ARG A 434 -7.05 0.33 -27.88
CA ARG A 434 -6.54 1.70 -27.73
C ARG A 434 -6.97 2.30 -26.39
N VAL A 435 -8.20 2.02 -25.96
CA VAL A 435 -8.81 2.56 -24.75
C VAL A 435 -9.13 1.43 -23.78
N LEU A 436 -8.79 1.63 -22.50
CA LEU A 436 -9.27 0.79 -21.39
C LEU A 436 -10.31 1.58 -20.60
N LEU A 437 -11.59 1.25 -20.76
CA LEU A 437 -12.68 1.82 -19.98
C LEU A 437 -12.88 1.00 -18.72
N ALA A 438 -12.71 1.57 -17.55
CA ALA A 438 -12.67 0.81 -16.33
C ALA A 438 -13.35 1.49 -15.14
N HIS A 439 -13.96 0.67 -14.26
CA HIS A 439 -14.27 1.10 -12.91
C HIS A 439 -12.97 1.20 -12.10
N PRO A 440 -12.64 2.37 -11.49
CA PRO A 440 -11.34 2.57 -10.84
C PRO A 440 -11.08 1.56 -9.71
N GLY A 441 -12.11 1.16 -8.95
CA GLY A 441 -12.02 0.13 -7.93
C GLY A 441 -11.70 -1.29 -8.45
N CYS A 442 -11.76 -1.54 -9.75
CA CYS A 442 -11.41 -2.84 -10.34
C CYS A 442 -9.94 -2.92 -10.77
N LEU A 443 -9.25 -1.79 -10.88
CA LEU A 443 -7.84 -1.70 -11.24
C LEU A 443 -6.94 -1.34 -10.05
N HIS A 444 -7.47 -1.28 -8.83
CA HIS A 444 -6.72 -0.81 -7.67
C HIS A 444 -5.68 -1.79 -7.14
N HIS A 445 -5.61 -3.06 -7.57
CA HIS A 445 -4.63 -4.03 -7.11
C HIS A 445 -3.79 -4.67 -8.22
N GLY A 446 -2.47 -4.64 -8.04
CA GLY A 446 -1.48 -5.56 -8.63
C GLY A 446 -1.14 -5.45 -10.12
N VAL A 447 -1.84 -4.65 -10.93
CA VAL A 447 -1.65 -4.60 -12.39
C VAL A 447 -0.72 -3.46 -12.81
N THR A 448 0.14 -3.70 -13.79
CA THR A 448 0.99 -2.70 -14.45
C THR A 448 0.45 -2.40 -15.84
N LEU A 449 0.17 -1.13 -16.14
CA LEU A 449 -0.45 -0.68 -17.40
C LEU A 449 0.38 0.45 -18.03
N THR A 450 1.70 0.26 -18.10
CA THR A 450 2.65 1.25 -18.63
C THR A 450 2.56 1.44 -20.14
N ALA A 451 1.77 0.62 -20.84
CA ALA A 451 1.40 0.88 -22.24
C ALA A 451 0.51 2.12 -22.40
N ALA A 452 -0.21 2.53 -21.35
CA ALA A 452 -0.97 3.77 -21.34
C ALA A 452 -0.11 4.93 -20.82
N THR A 453 -0.27 6.10 -21.41
CA THR A 453 0.38 7.34 -21.00
C THR A 453 -0.59 8.38 -20.45
N THR A 454 -1.89 8.17 -20.68
CA THR A 454 -2.95 9.10 -20.29
C THR A 454 -4.03 8.39 -19.48
N ILE A 455 -4.46 9.03 -18.39
CA ILE A 455 -5.66 8.67 -17.64
C ILE A 455 -6.66 9.82 -17.74
N ILE A 456 -7.89 9.49 -18.13
CA ILE A 456 -9.02 10.43 -18.12
C ILE A 456 -10.00 10.02 -17.03
N TRP A 457 -10.17 10.86 -16.02
CA TRP A 457 -11.22 10.73 -15.02
C TRP A 457 -12.50 11.38 -15.56
N TYR A 458 -13.40 10.57 -16.11
CA TYR A 458 -14.68 11.05 -16.62
C TYR A 458 -15.57 11.65 -15.52
N SER A 459 -15.51 11.10 -14.33
CA SER A 459 -16.13 11.62 -13.13
C SER A 459 -15.26 11.27 -11.90
N PRO A 460 -15.22 12.11 -10.86
CA PRO A 460 -14.40 11.86 -9.69
C PRO A 460 -14.91 10.70 -8.82
N ILE A 461 -14.01 10.14 -8.02
CA ILE A 461 -14.31 9.19 -6.95
C ILE A 461 -13.94 9.79 -5.59
N CYS A 462 -14.75 9.56 -4.55
CA CYS A 462 -14.52 10.15 -3.23
C CYS A 462 -13.41 9.45 -2.40
N SER A 463 -12.88 8.33 -2.86
CA SER A 463 -11.83 7.57 -2.18
C SER A 463 -10.45 7.96 -2.69
N LEU A 464 -9.63 8.58 -1.84
CA LEU A 464 -8.25 8.89 -2.15
C LEU A 464 -7.45 7.61 -2.45
N GLU A 465 -7.66 6.56 -1.65
CA GLU A 465 -7.00 5.28 -1.81
C GLU A 465 -7.21 4.70 -3.22
N ILE A 466 -8.46 4.62 -3.69
CA ILE A 466 -8.76 4.10 -5.03
C ILE A 466 -8.21 5.04 -6.12
N TYR A 467 -8.34 6.36 -5.92
CA TYR A 467 -7.84 7.37 -6.87
C TYR A 467 -6.33 7.23 -7.10
N GLU A 468 -5.55 7.15 -6.04
CA GLU A 468 -4.09 7.03 -6.12
C GLU A 468 -3.64 5.67 -6.63
N GLN A 469 -4.31 4.60 -6.18
CA GLN A 469 -4.02 3.26 -6.66
C GLN A 469 -4.30 3.11 -8.16
N ALA A 470 -5.39 3.72 -8.65
CA ALA A 470 -5.72 3.75 -10.06
C ALA A 470 -4.69 4.55 -10.88
N ASN A 471 -4.29 5.72 -10.42
CA ASN A 471 -3.26 6.53 -11.07
C ASN A 471 -1.90 5.84 -11.11
N ALA A 472 -1.53 5.11 -10.05
CA ALA A 472 -0.30 4.35 -9.98
C ALA A 472 -0.22 3.17 -10.97
N ARG A 473 -1.26 2.89 -11.77
CA ARG A 473 -1.20 1.83 -12.79
C ARG A 473 -0.30 2.19 -13.96
N ILE A 474 -0.24 3.46 -14.34
CA ILE A 474 0.61 3.95 -15.44
C ILE A 474 1.92 4.55 -14.92
N ARG A 475 1.97 5.05 -13.67
CA ARG A 475 3.17 5.60 -13.05
C ARG A 475 3.95 4.50 -12.31
N ARG A 476 4.75 3.74 -13.06
CA ARG A 476 5.53 2.61 -12.54
C ARG A 476 6.87 2.45 -13.25
N VAL A 477 7.76 1.68 -12.64
CA VAL A 477 9.01 1.22 -13.29
C VAL A 477 8.69 0.64 -14.66
N GLY A 478 9.39 1.11 -15.68
CA GLY A 478 9.16 0.74 -17.08
C GLY A 478 8.32 1.76 -17.88
N GLN A 479 7.77 2.79 -17.26
CA GLN A 479 7.15 3.90 -17.96
C GLN A 479 8.24 4.80 -18.58
N ARG A 480 8.17 5.01 -19.89
CA ARG A 480 9.17 5.78 -20.67
C ARG A 480 8.66 7.13 -21.15
N HIS A 481 7.35 7.37 -21.04
CA HIS A 481 6.68 8.57 -21.54
C HIS A 481 6.13 9.42 -20.40
N LYS A 482 6.01 10.74 -20.62
CA LYS A 482 5.30 11.64 -19.71
C LYS A 482 3.87 11.16 -19.51
N GLN A 483 3.40 11.21 -18.24
CA GLN A 483 2.05 10.77 -17.93
C GLN A 483 1.12 11.97 -17.81
N LEU A 484 -0.06 11.87 -18.42
CA LEU A 484 -1.09 12.89 -18.39
C LEU A 484 -2.31 12.39 -17.63
N PHE A 485 -2.73 13.14 -16.61
CA PHE A 485 -3.91 12.88 -15.81
C PHE A 485 -4.92 13.99 -16.02
N LEU A 486 -6.02 13.67 -16.69
CA LEU A 486 -7.07 14.61 -17.06
C LEU A 486 -8.30 14.41 -16.15
N HIS A 487 -8.77 15.49 -15.56
CA HIS A 487 -9.94 15.50 -14.71
C HIS A 487 -11.06 16.29 -15.38
N LEU A 488 -12.11 15.62 -15.82
CA LEU A 488 -13.30 16.28 -16.35
C LEU A 488 -14.16 16.77 -15.19
N GLN A 489 -14.58 18.04 -15.22
CA GLN A 489 -15.43 18.64 -14.21
C GLN A 489 -16.40 19.65 -14.83
N SER A 490 -17.62 19.75 -14.29
CA SER A 490 -18.67 20.64 -14.76
C SER A 490 -19.40 21.36 -13.64
N SER A 491 -19.14 20.97 -12.38
CA SER A 491 -19.90 21.47 -11.23
C SER A 491 -19.01 21.76 -10.04
N GLU A 492 -19.53 22.55 -9.11
CA GLU A 492 -18.84 22.85 -7.86
C GLU A 492 -18.66 21.59 -7.00
N VAL A 493 -19.58 20.61 -7.10
CA VAL A 493 -19.45 19.33 -6.39
C VAL A 493 -18.24 18.55 -6.90
N GLU A 494 -18.03 18.44 -8.21
CA GLU A 494 -16.87 17.78 -8.78
C GLU A 494 -15.56 18.49 -8.39
N ARG A 495 -15.53 19.84 -8.47
CA ARG A 495 -14.40 20.65 -8.03
C ARG A 495 -14.07 20.44 -6.56
N LYS A 496 -15.08 20.36 -5.68
CA LYS A 496 -14.90 20.06 -4.25
C LYS A 496 -14.33 18.68 -4.01
N VAL A 497 -14.79 17.65 -4.74
CA VAL A 497 -14.25 16.29 -4.62
C VAL A 497 -12.78 16.25 -5.04
N TYR A 498 -12.41 16.81 -6.18
CA TYR A 498 -11.01 16.87 -6.61
C TYR A 498 -10.14 17.69 -5.64
N ARG A 499 -10.67 18.80 -5.09
CA ARG A 499 -9.96 19.58 -4.06
C ARG A 499 -9.77 18.78 -2.77
N MET A 500 -10.78 18.04 -2.33
CA MET A 500 -10.73 17.16 -1.15
C MET A 500 -9.66 16.07 -1.33
N LEU A 501 -9.59 15.43 -2.50
CA LEU A 501 -8.58 14.43 -2.81
C LEU A 501 -7.17 15.03 -2.68
N ARG A 502 -6.94 16.23 -3.23
CA ARG A 502 -5.66 16.94 -3.13
C ARG A 502 -5.27 17.30 -1.69
N VAL A 503 -6.22 17.76 -0.88
CA VAL A 503 -5.97 18.09 0.56
C VAL A 503 -5.62 16.84 1.35
N LYS A 504 -6.36 15.74 1.17
CA LYS A 504 -6.07 14.46 1.83
C LYS A 504 -4.69 13.93 1.43
N GLN A 505 -4.33 14.05 0.16
CA GLN A 505 -3.01 13.67 -0.35
C GLN A 505 -1.89 14.45 0.36
N ARG A 506 -1.99 15.78 0.47
CA ARG A 506 -0.98 16.61 1.15
C ARG A 506 -0.76 16.21 2.61
N THR A 507 -1.83 15.93 3.34
CA THR A 507 -1.74 15.49 4.74
C THR A 507 -1.00 14.18 4.87
N GLN A 508 -1.26 13.24 3.97
CA GLN A 508 -0.59 11.95 3.96
C GLN A 508 0.87 12.06 3.50
N ASP A 509 1.14 12.87 2.48
CA ASP A 509 2.50 13.08 1.97
C ASP A 509 3.38 13.72 3.07
N ALA A 510 2.86 14.68 3.85
CA ALA A 510 3.57 15.25 4.99
C ALA A 510 3.98 14.18 6.03
N PHE A 511 3.07 13.26 6.36
CA PHE A 511 3.37 12.15 7.26
C PHE A 511 4.46 11.21 6.69
N LEU A 512 4.36 10.87 5.42
CA LEU A 512 5.30 9.96 4.77
C LEU A 512 6.70 10.59 4.63
N GLU A 513 6.78 11.90 4.36
CA GLU A 513 8.06 12.64 4.34
C GLU A 513 8.74 12.67 5.71
N MET A 514 7.99 12.77 6.80
CA MET A 514 8.57 12.69 8.15
C MET A 514 9.24 11.33 8.39
N ILE A 515 8.61 10.24 7.96
CA ILE A 515 9.20 8.90 8.07
C ILE A 515 10.49 8.81 7.24
N LYS A 516 10.47 9.34 6.03
CA LYS A 516 11.62 9.34 5.12
C LYS A 516 12.81 10.14 5.71
N THR A 517 12.54 11.33 6.26
CA THR A 517 13.57 12.22 6.85
C THR A 517 14.22 11.57 8.07
N SER A 518 13.43 10.91 8.94
CA SER A 518 13.99 10.26 10.13
C SER A 518 14.87 9.06 9.78
N MET A 519 14.55 8.36 8.67
CA MET A 519 15.41 7.29 8.17
C MET A 519 16.78 7.80 7.70
N ALA A 520 16.83 8.96 7.05
CA ALA A 520 18.08 9.57 6.60
C ALA A 520 18.99 9.92 7.79
N THR A 521 18.42 10.35 8.92
CA THR A 521 19.17 10.63 10.17
C THR A 521 19.63 9.36 10.89
N THR A 522 18.88 8.28 10.80
CA THR A 522 19.23 6.98 11.42
C THR A 522 20.21 6.17 10.54
N ASN A 523 20.13 6.32 9.21
CA ASN A 523 21.03 5.69 8.25
C ASN A 523 22.23 6.56 7.86
N GLY A 524 22.42 7.72 8.48
CA GLY A 524 23.52 8.67 8.22
C GLY A 524 24.94 8.17 8.55
N GLY A 525 25.09 6.92 8.94
CA GLY A 525 26.30 6.14 8.69
C GLY A 525 26.25 5.57 7.28
N THR A 526 26.76 6.29 6.30
CA THR A 526 27.16 5.72 5.01
C THR A 526 28.15 4.59 5.32
N TYR A 527 27.66 3.36 5.31
CA TYR A 527 28.50 2.18 5.34
C TYR A 527 29.08 2.01 3.93
N ASP A 528 30.24 2.60 3.68
CA ASP A 528 31.01 2.31 2.48
C ASP A 528 31.26 0.80 2.42
N VAL A 529 30.68 0.17 1.45
CA VAL A 529 30.82 -1.28 1.17
C VAL A 529 32.23 -1.58 0.59
N GLU A 530 33.02 -0.57 0.30
CA GLU A 530 34.41 -0.64 -0.14
C GLU A 530 35.38 -0.34 1.02
N GLY A 531 35.31 -1.14 2.05
CA GLY A 531 36.34 -1.17 3.09
C GLY A 531 37.38 -2.23 2.76
N THR A 532 38.31 -1.85 1.96
CA THR A 532 39.59 -2.53 1.77
C THR A 532 40.20 -2.99 3.09
N THR A 533 40.43 -4.28 3.14
CA THR A 533 41.40 -4.93 4.00
C THR A 533 42.78 -4.28 3.85
N THR A 534 43.35 -3.82 4.93
CA THR A 534 44.80 -3.81 5.11
C THR A 534 45.14 -3.87 6.58
N PRO A 535 46.30 -4.46 6.91
CA PRO A 535 46.51 -5.58 7.84
C PRO A 535 46.46 -5.23 9.30
#